data_89401d25e20dee264842a7eeba644856
#
_entry.id   89401d25e20dee264842a7eeba644856
#
_cell.length_a   1.000
_cell.length_b   1.000
_cell.length_c   1.000
_cell.angle_alpha   90.00
_cell.angle_beta   90.00
_cell.angle_gamma   90.00
#
_symmetry.space_group_name_H-M   'P 1'
#
loop_
_entity.id
_entity.type
_entity.pdbx_description
1 polymer ?
#
loop_
_entity_poly.entity_id
_entity_poly.type
_entity_poly.pdbx_seq_one_letter_code
_entity_poly.pdbx_strand_id
1 'polypeptide(L)'
;MQTLEVIAPGPYTTVQDLGRVGYQDIGVPASGPLDRISLRLANALVGNPPGTPAIEMLLLGPTLKIMAESVRIALVGCNAGIEIRSGDARTVPAGRSLRLARGEIFRIGALRDSVCAYLAIEGGLDISSVLGSASTYVRGAIGGFHGRRLQAGDILPLKLASVDVRGECALSRPLDLALDQPIRVVLGPQADYFTDGAVKTFLASDYTVSPQADRMGYRLEGPALAHAKGYDIVSDGIVTGSIQVPGSGLPIVLMVDHQTIGGYPKIATVISADIPVVGRRRSGRQIRFVAVDMPEAELLRKEQEAALSASVSRIVRAGPSE
;
A
#
# COMPACT_ATOMS: atom_id res chain seq x y z
N MET A 1 19.94 17.83 14.95
CA MET A 1 19.17 16.58 15.15
C MET A 1 18.85 16.01 13.77
N GLN A 2 18.93 14.72 13.58
CA GLN A 2 18.58 14.08 12.29
C GLN A 2 17.15 13.53 12.36
N THR A 3 16.16 14.43 12.30
CA THR A 3 14.76 14.08 12.52
C THR A 3 13.81 14.82 11.57
N LEU A 4 12.58 14.29 11.46
CA LEU A 4 11.40 14.99 10.94
C LEU A 4 10.38 15.19 12.06
N GLU A 5 9.79 16.36 12.15
CA GLU A 5 8.67 16.63 13.04
C GLU A 5 7.33 16.48 12.30
N VAL A 6 6.40 15.75 12.91
CA VAL A 6 5.03 15.60 12.38
C VAL A 6 4.18 16.76 12.92
N ILE A 7 3.88 17.74 12.06
CA ILE A 7 2.98 18.85 12.41
C ILE A 7 1.52 18.38 12.39
N ALA A 8 1.14 17.68 11.32
CA ALA A 8 -0.18 17.07 11.17
C ALA A 8 -0.04 15.72 10.46
N PRO A 9 -0.52 14.62 11.06
CA PRO A 9 -0.25 13.29 10.54
C PRO A 9 -1.17 12.87 9.39
N GLY A 10 -2.29 13.55 9.15
CA GLY A 10 -3.38 13.03 8.35
C GLY A 10 -4.20 11.97 9.10
N PRO A 11 -5.25 11.39 8.48
CA PRO A 11 -6.17 10.46 9.17
C PRO A 11 -5.57 9.09 9.44
N TYR A 12 -4.67 8.62 8.58
CA TYR A 12 -4.02 7.33 8.73
C TYR A 12 -2.64 7.34 8.06
N THR A 13 -1.62 7.56 8.85
CA THR A 13 -0.21 7.59 8.40
C THR A 13 0.60 6.65 9.29
N THR A 14 1.34 5.73 8.66
CA THR A 14 2.14 4.70 9.34
C THR A 14 3.47 4.51 8.63
N VAL A 15 4.44 3.90 9.31
CA VAL A 15 5.67 3.43 8.69
C VAL A 15 5.44 2.03 8.15
N GLN A 16 5.82 1.80 6.90
CA GLN A 16 5.72 0.48 6.24
C GLN A 16 7.01 0.17 5.48
N ASP A 17 7.45 -1.08 5.56
CA ASP A 17 8.45 -1.70 4.68
C ASP A 17 7.79 -2.82 3.86
N LEU A 18 8.51 -3.82 3.39
CA LEU A 18 7.91 -4.93 2.61
C LEU A 18 7.15 -5.96 3.47
N GLY A 19 7.05 -5.74 4.77
CA GLY A 19 6.30 -6.59 5.71
C GLY A 19 7.15 -7.68 6.36
N ARG A 20 6.59 -8.32 7.40
CA ARG A 20 7.19 -9.40 8.17
C ARG A 20 6.69 -10.76 7.73
N VAL A 21 7.58 -11.57 7.20
CA VAL A 21 7.25 -12.91 6.68
C VAL A 21 7.68 -13.97 7.69
N GLY A 22 6.89 -15.04 7.83
CA GLY A 22 7.26 -16.23 8.63
C GLY A 22 6.70 -16.25 10.06
N TYR A 23 5.71 -15.39 10.39
CA TYR A 23 5.14 -15.33 11.75
C TYR A 23 3.62 -15.50 11.75
N GLN A 24 3.05 -15.96 10.64
CA GLN A 24 1.59 -16.17 10.54
C GLN A 24 1.10 -17.35 11.39
N ASP A 25 1.95 -18.35 11.63
CA ASP A 25 1.70 -19.50 12.50
C ASP A 25 1.47 -19.09 13.96
N ILE A 26 2.05 -17.98 14.42
CA ILE A 26 1.82 -17.42 15.75
C ILE A 26 0.81 -16.27 15.76
N GLY A 27 0.02 -16.11 14.70
CA GLY A 27 -1.05 -15.12 14.61
C GLY A 27 -0.63 -13.70 14.23
N VAL A 28 0.63 -13.48 13.82
CA VAL A 28 1.13 -12.15 13.42
C VAL A 28 1.04 -11.98 11.89
N PRO A 29 0.24 -11.02 11.38
CA PRO A 29 0.12 -10.79 9.95
C PRO A 29 1.42 -10.24 9.35
N ALA A 30 1.60 -10.45 8.05
CA ALA A 30 2.74 -9.90 7.33
C ALA A 30 2.79 -8.37 7.38
N SER A 31 1.63 -7.71 7.40
CA SER A 31 1.55 -6.25 7.27
C SER A 31 2.26 -5.76 5.99
N GLY A 32 3.01 -4.68 6.04
CA GLY A 32 3.65 -4.13 4.85
C GLY A 32 2.74 -3.18 4.07
N PRO A 33 3.12 -2.81 2.86
CA PRO A 33 2.42 -1.80 2.10
C PRO A 33 1.17 -2.37 1.41
N LEU A 34 0.10 -1.57 1.33
CA LEU A 34 -1.05 -1.88 0.47
C LEU A 34 -0.64 -1.92 -1.01
N ASP A 35 0.32 -1.07 -1.41
CA ASP A 35 0.90 -1.02 -2.74
C ASP A 35 2.43 -1.12 -2.70
N ARG A 36 2.92 -2.35 -2.85
CA ARG A 36 4.36 -2.65 -2.89
C ARG A 36 5.10 -2.02 -4.08
N ILE A 37 4.41 -1.73 -5.17
CA ILE A 37 5.02 -1.12 -6.36
C ILE A 37 5.36 0.32 -6.07
N SER A 38 4.40 1.09 -5.55
CA SER A 38 4.61 2.50 -5.21
C SER A 38 5.67 2.67 -4.12
N LEU A 39 5.70 1.82 -3.08
CA LEU A 39 6.75 1.83 -2.06
C LEU A 39 8.14 1.66 -2.69
N ARG A 40 8.32 0.66 -3.56
CA ARG A 40 9.61 0.33 -4.19
C ARG A 40 10.06 1.43 -5.15
N LEU A 41 9.15 2.02 -5.92
CA LEU A 41 9.46 3.14 -6.81
C LEU A 41 9.82 4.41 -6.03
N ALA A 42 9.14 4.70 -4.92
CA ALA A 42 9.48 5.83 -4.06
C ALA A 42 10.90 5.68 -3.48
N ASN A 43 11.26 4.48 -3.00
CA ASN A 43 12.60 4.17 -2.53
C ASN A 43 13.65 4.29 -3.65
N ALA A 44 13.36 3.79 -4.84
CA ALA A 44 14.29 3.88 -5.97
C ALA A 44 14.59 5.33 -6.38
N LEU A 45 13.61 6.24 -6.33
CA LEU A 45 13.77 7.65 -6.66
C LEU A 45 14.75 8.39 -5.72
N VAL A 46 14.84 7.97 -4.47
CA VAL A 46 15.78 8.53 -3.50
C VAL A 46 17.08 7.71 -3.37
N GLY A 47 17.20 6.59 -4.10
CA GLY A 47 18.40 5.74 -4.09
C GLY A 47 18.43 4.73 -2.95
N ASN A 48 17.31 4.44 -2.33
CA ASN A 48 17.20 3.44 -1.26
C ASN A 48 17.04 2.01 -1.80
N PRO A 49 17.46 0.99 -1.03
CA PRO A 49 17.03 -0.39 -1.25
C PRO A 49 15.49 -0.51 -1.28
N PRO A 50 14.93 -1.47 -2.06
CA PRO A 50 13.48 -1.58 -2.26
C PRO A 50 12.63 -1.74 -0.98
N GLY A 51 13.20 -2.35 0.07
CA GLY A 51 12.53 -2.62 1.35
C GLY A 51 12.80 -1.57 2.43
N THR A 52 13.43 -0.45 2.11
CA THR A 52 13.66 0.61 3.11
C THR A 52 12.32 1.13 3.64
N PRO A 53 12.15 1.24 4.98
CA PRO A 53 10.94 1.77 5.58
C PRO A 53 10.59 3.16 5.06
N ALA A 54 9.34 3.34 4.64
CA ALA A 54 8.79 4.60 4.15
C ALA A 54 7.49 4.94 4.87
N ILE A 55 7.01 6.16 4.71
CA ILE A 55 5.73 6.60 5.26
C ILE A 55 4.62 6.24 4.28
N GLU A 56 3.72 5.34 4.68
CA GLU A 56 2.45 5.09 4.01
C GLU A 56 1.39 6.03 4.57
N MET A 57 0.62 6.67 3.69
CA MET A 57 -0.49 7.53 4.06
C MET A 57 -1.76 7.13 3.33
N LEU A 58 -2.92 7.23 3.99
CA LEU A 58 -4.23 6.95 3.41
C LEU A 58 -5.09 8.21 3.36
N LEU A 59 -5.73 8.45 2.22
CA LEU A 59 -6.72 9.50 1.93
C LEU A 59 -6.15 10.93 1.90
N LEU A 60 -5.38 11.32 2.92
CA LEU A 60 -4.76 12.63 3.09
C LEU A 60 -3.38 12.45 3.71
N GLY A 61 -2.37 13.05 3.11
CA GLY A 61 -1.00 12.94 3.60
C GLY A 61 -0.68 13.91 4.74
N PRO A 62 0.49 13.71 5.37
CA PRO A 62 0.94 14.51 6.52
C PRO A 62 1.46 15.89 6.11
N THR A 63 1.56 16.78 7.11
CA THR A 63 2.40 17.97 7.10
C THR A 63 3.61 17.69 7.99
N LEU A 64 4.81 17.81 7.42
CA LEU A 64 6.08 17.49 8.08
C LEU A 64 7.02 18.67 8.01
N LYS A 65 7.88 18.81 9.04
CA LYS A 65 8.95 19.80 9.11
C LYS A 65 10.31 19.15 9.17
N ILE A 66 11.26 19.68 8.42
CA ILE A 66 12.63 19.19 8.38
C ILE A 66 13.38 19.75 9.58
N MET A 67 13.86 18.85 10.45
CA MET A 67 14.72 19.17 11.58
C MET A 67 16.19 18.77 11.33
N ALA A 68 16.42 17.82 10.41
CA ALA A 68 17.75 17.45 9.89
C ALA A 68 18.36 18.61 9.08
N GLU A 69 19.67 18.57 8.80
CA GLU A 69 20.34 19.58 7.99
C GLU A 69 19.75 19.63 6.56
N SER A 70 19.57 18.46 5.97
CA SER A 70 18.83 18.32 4.70
C SER A 70 18.30 16.89 4.57
N VAL A 71 17.23 16.73 3.78
CA VAL A 71 16.67 15.43 3.41
C VAL A 71 16.36 15.41 1.92
N ARG A 72 16.39 14.22 1.30
CA ARG A 72 15.77 14.01 -0.01
C ARG A 72 14.59 13.06 0.17
N ILE A 73 13.46 13.43 -0.41
CA ILE A 73 12.20 12.70 -0.34
C ILE A 73 11.66 12.42 -1.74
N ALA A 74 10.82 11.40 -1.87
CA ALA A 74 10.02 11.15 -3.08
C ALA A 74 8.65 10.61 -2.71
N LEU A 75 7.61 11.11 -3.40
CA LEU A 75 6.23 10.67 -3.25
C LEU A 75 5.81 9.85 -4.47
N VAL A 76 5.22 8.67 -4.25
CA VAL A 76 4.67 7.80 -5.31
C VAL A 76 3.36 7.16 -4.84
N GLY A 77 2.50 6.77 -5.79
CA GLY A 77 1.24 6.06 -5.53
C GLY A 77 -0.01 6.94 -5.65
N CYS A 78 0.16 8.21 -6.00
CA CYS A 78 -0.94 9.15 -6.22
C CYS A 78 -0.52 10.24 -7.22
N ASN A 79 -1.49 11.04 -7.67
CA ASN A 79 -1.25 12.25 -8.47
C ASN A 79 -1.20 13.53 -7.61
N ALA A 80 -1.19 13.41 -6.27
CA ALA A 80 -0.97 14.57 -5.39
C ALA A 80 0.48 15.06 -5.52
N GLY A 81 0.68 16.36 -5.30
CA GLY A 81 2.01 16.94 -5.20
C GLY A 81 2.48 17.10 -3.76
N ILE A 82 3.78 17.36 -3.62
CA ILE A 82 4.41 17.81 -2.37
C ILE A 82 4.36 19.34 -2.37
N GLU A 83 3.53 19.93 -1.52
CA GLU A 83 3.39 21.38 -1.34
C GLU A 83 4.44 21.86 -0.33
N ILE A 84 5.44 22.63 -0.77
CA ILE A 84 6.40 23.31 0.11
C ILE A 84 5.73 24.60 0.60
N ARG A 85 5.70 24.80 1.93
CA ARG A 85 4.97 25.91 2.57
C ARG A 85 5.86 26.96 3.22
N SER A 86 7.16 26.75 3.22
CA SER A 86 8.18 27.64 3.77
C SER A 86 9.03 28.21 2.63
N GLY A 87 9.42 29.48 2.71
CA GLY A 87 10.16 30.16 1.65
C GLY A 87 9.31 30.36 0.39
N ASP A 88 9.90 30.10 -0.78
CA ASP A 88 9.18 30.16 -2.05
C ASP A 88 8.21 28.98 -2.14
N ALA A 89 6.93 29.27 -1.94
CA ALA A 89 5.87 28.27 -2.03
C ALA A 89 5.81 27.66 -3.43
N ARG A 90 5.98 26.33 -3.49
CA ARG A 90 5.95 25.56 -4.73
C ARG A 90 5.37 24.17 -4.51
N THR A 91 4.91 23.57 -5.59
CA THR A 91 4.42 22.19 -5.58
C THR A 91 5.28 21.33 -6.49
N VAL A 92 5.77 20.22 -5.97
CA VAL A 92 6.53 19.23 -6.74
C VAL A 92 5.62 18.02 -6.99
N PRO A 93 5.45 17.58 -8.25
CA PRO A 93 4.57 16.46 -8.58
C PRO A 93 5.10 15.14 -7.98
N ALA A 94 4.20 14.20 -7.75
CA ALA A 94 4.55 12.81 -7.41
C ALA A 94 5.39 12.17 -8.53
N GLY A 95 6.15 11.13 -8.19
CA GLY A 95 7.06 10.46 -9.13
C GLY A 95 8.39 11.18 -9.33
N ARG A 96 8.72 12.13 -8.45
CA ARG A 96 9.96 12.91 -8.51
C ARG A 96 10.58 13.02 -7.11
N SER A 97 11.92 12.98 -7.03
CA SER A 97 12.64 13.30 -5.80
C SER A 97 12.77 14.80 -5.61
N LEU A 98 13.00 15.22 -4.36
CA LEU A 98 13.14 16.61 -3.93
C LEU A 98 14.04 16.69 -2.72
N ARG A 99 15.09 17.54 -2.77
CA ARG A 99 15.91 17.88 -1.61
C ARG A 99 15.31 19.07 -0.87
N LEU A 100 15.18 18.94 0.45
CA LEU A 100 14.69 19.97 1.37
C LEU A 100 15.73 20.22 2.44
N ALA A 101 15.80 21.48 2.94
CA ALA A 101 16.71 21.93 3.96
C ALA A 101 16.02 22.06 5.33
N ARG A 102 16.82 22.23 6.38
CA ARG A 102 16.34 22.46 7.75
C ARG A 102 15.36 23.62 7.81
N GLY A 103 14.28 23.43 8.54
CA GLY A 103 13.24 24.42 8.74
C GLY A 103 12.15 24.43 7.68
N GLU A 104 12.39 23.82 6.51
CA GLU A 104 11.34 23.70 5.50
C GLU A 104 10.19 22.84 5.99
N ILE A 105 8.98 23.28 5.67
CA ILE A 105 7.72 22.60 5.96
C ILE A 105 7.09 22.22 4.64
N PHE A 106 6.67 20.97 4.53
CA PHE A 106 5.94 20.50 3.37
C PHE A 106 4.69 19.73 3.78
N ARG A 107 3.73 19.69 2.88
CA ARG A 107 2.47 18.99 3.04
C ARG A 107 2.20 18.11 1.83
N ILE A 108 1.59 16.96 2.08
CA ILE A 108 0.97 16.12 1.05
C ILE A 108 -0.54 16.26 1.23
N GLY A 109 -1.22 16.73 0.18
CA GLY A 109 -2.65 17.00 0.19
C GLY A 109 -3.50 15.72 0.09
N ALA A 110 -4.77 15.91 -0.30
CA ALA A 110 -5.71 14.80 -0.49
C ALA A 110 -5.29 13.90 -1.66
N LEU A 111 -5.30 12.60 -1.42
CA LEU A 111 -5.03 11.58 -2.43
C LEU A 111 -6.32 11.34 -3.22
N ARG A 112 -6.42 11.87 -4.43
CA ARG A 112 -7.70 11.83 -5.19
C ARG A 112 -7.86 10.55 -6.02
N ASP A 113 -6.77 10.03 -6.57
CA ASP A 113 -6.78 8.92 -7.54
C ASP A 113 -6.45 7.56 -6.92
N SER A 114 -5.95 7.56 -5.69
CA SER A 114 -5.59 6.36 -4.93
C SER A 114 -6.00 6.56 -3.47
N VAL A 115 -6.25 5.46 -2.75
CA VAL A 115 -6.45 5.55 -1.31
C VAL A 115 -5.11 5.69 -0.56
N CYS A 116 -4.02 5.17 -1.11
CA CYS A 116 -2.70 5.16 -0.47
C CYS A 116 -1.62 5.81 -1.33
N ALA A 117 -0.60 6.33 -0.66
CA ALA A 117 0.65 6.82 -1.26
C ALA A 117 1.82 6.59 -0.29
N TYR A 118 3.05 6.68 -0.83
CA TYR A 118 4.28 6.41 -0.11
C TYR A 118 5.24 7.56 -0.24
N LEU A 119 5.75 8.03 0.90
CA LEU A 119 6.83 9.00 0.99
C LEU A 119 8.09 8.28 1.44
N ALA A 120 9.04 8.09 0.53
CA ALA A 120 10.37 7.62 0.84
C ALA A 120 11.30 8.78 1.21
N ILE A 121 12.26 8.50 2.09
CA ILE A 121 13.28 9.45 2.56
C ILE A 121 14.64 8.81 2.31
N GLU A 122 15.59 9.51 1.69
CA GLU A 122 16.95 9.00 1.44
C GLU A 122 17.60 8.52 2.74
N GLY A 123 18.19 7.32 2.70
CA GLY A 123 18.71 6.61 3.86
C GLY A 123 17.65 5.93 4.72
N GLY A 124 16.40 6.36 4.66
CA GLY A 124 15.27 5.81 5.42
C GLY A 124 15.14 6.37 6.84
N LEU A 125 14.11 5.90 7.52
CA LEU A 125 13.83 6.17 8.94
C LEU A 125 14.71 5.24 9.81
N ASP A 126 15.21 5.78 10.93
CA ASP A 126 15.96 5.01 11.94
C ASP A 126 14.97 4.39 12.94
N ILE A 127 14.27 3.36 12.49
CA ILE A 127 13.25 2.63 13.24
C ILE A 127 13.69 1.18 13.39
N SER A 128 13.65 0.69 14.63
CA SER A 128 13.98 -0.70 14.93
C SER A 128 13.00 -1.67 14.30
N SER A 129 13.52 -2.73 13.69
CA SER A 129 12.70 -3.83 13.19
C SER A 129 12.17 -4.69 14.34
N VAL A 130 10.91 -5.11 14.24
CA VAL A 130 10.28 -6.09 15.12
C VAL A 130 9.91 -7.31 14.28
N LEU A 131 10.40 -8.47 14.64
CA LEU A 131 10.24 -9.70 13.85
C LEU A 131 10.71 -9.50 12.39
N GLY A 132 11.87 -8.86 12.20
CA GLY A 132 12.50 -8.65 10.91
C GLY A 132 11.91 -7.54 10.03
N SER A 133 10.92 -6.77 10.50
CA SER A 133 10.23 -5.72 9.73
C SER A 133 9.96 -4.47 10.56
N ALA A 134 10.07 -3.31 9.92
CA ALA A 134 9.64 -2.02 10.47
C ALA A 134 8.17 -1.68 10.16
N SER A 135 7.41 -2.57 9.52
CA SER A 135 6.00 -2.32 9.22
C SER A 135 5.15 -2.21 10.48
N THR A 136 4.29 -1.21 10.52
CA THR A 136 3.33 -1.01 11.60
C THR A 136 2.14 -1.95 11.44
N TYR A 137 1.88 -2.77 12.44
CA TYR A 137 0.61 -3.48 12.65
C TYR A 137 -0.13 -2.81 13.81
N VAL A 138 -1.04 -1.89 13.48
CA VAL A 138 -1.67 -1.01 14.48
C VAL A 138 -2.49 -1.78 15.52
N ARG A 139 -3.23 -2.83 15.10
CA ARG A 139 -4.07 -3.62 16.02
C ARG A 139 -3.27 -4.38 17.07
N GLY A 140 -2.07 -4.85 16.70
CA GLY A 140 -1.17 -5.54 17.60
C GLY A 140 -0.16 -4.63 18.28
N ALA A 141 -0.15 -3.34 17.98
CA ALA A 141 0.84 -2.36 18.43
C ALA A 141 2.29 -2.82 18.14
N ILE A 142 2.53 -3.43 16.96
CA ILE A 142 3.81 -4.00 16.55
C ILE A 142 4.46 -3.15 15.47
N GLY A 143 5.79 -2.96 15.57
CA GLY A 143 6.63 -2.30 14.56
C GLY A 143 6.35 -0.82 14.39
N GLY A 144 6.85 -0.24 13.30
CA GLY A 144 6.68 1.17 12.98
C GLY A 144 7.17 2.11 14.06
N PHE A 145 6.61 3.32 14.06
CA PHE A 145 6.87 4.31 15.10
C PHE A 145 5.90 4.07 16.27
N HIS A 146 6.40 3.46 17.33
CA HIS A 146 5.65 3.08 18.55
C HIS A 146 4.44 2.14 18.34
N GLY A 147 4.43 1.32 17.28
CA GLY A 147 3.34 0.38 17.00
C GLY A 147 2.00 1.03 16.63
N ARG A 148 1.98 2.32 16.30
CA ARG A 148 0.76 3.10 16.09
C ARG A 148 0.84 3.99 14.84
N ARG A 149 -0.28 4.60 14.49
CA ARG A 149 -0.31 5.71 13.53
C ARG A 149 0.50 6.88 14.07
N LEU A 150 1.07 7.67 13.16
CA LEU A 150 1.74 8.92 13.52
C LEU A 150 0.74 9.91 14.15
N GLN A 151 1.25 10.73 15.06
CA GLN A 151 0.51 11.78 15.77
C GLN A 151 1.22 13.13 15.61
N ALA A 152 0.49 14.21 15.80
CA ALA A 152 1.10 15.53 15.84
C ALA A 152 2.10 15.62 17.01
N GLY A 153 3.26 16.20 16.74
CA GLY A 153 4.38 16.29 17.69
C GLY A 153 5.33 15.08 17.66
N ASP A 154 5.06 14.02 16.90
CA ASP A 154 6.02 12.92 16.73
C ASP A 154 7.31 13.41 16.09
N ILE A 155 8.44 12.96 16.62
CA ILE A 155 9.78 13.25 16.12
C ILE A 155 10.37 11.97 15.51
N LEU A 156 10.30 11.86 14.19
CA LEU A 156 10.74 10.68 13.47
C LEU A 156 12.27 10.72 13.28
N PRO A 157 13.01 9.73 13.80
CA PRO A 157 14.47 9.67 13.61
C PRO A 157 14.80 9.25 12.18
N LEU A 158 15.86 9.86 11.62
CA LEU A 158 16.40 9.57 10.30
C LEU A 158 17.77 8.92 10.43
N LYS A 159 18.12 8.06 9.47
CA LYS A 159 19.46 7.47 9.43
C LYS A 159 20.54 8.44 8.96
N LEU A 160 20.17 9.49 8.21
CA LEU A 160 21.10 10.50 7.70
C LEU A 160 20.81 11.86 8.30
N ALA A 161 21.86 12.58 8.69
CA ALA A 161 21.76 13.97 9.18
C ALA A 161 21.64 14.97 8.03
N SER A 162 22.22 14.64 6.88
CA SER A 162 22.19 15.43 5.66
C SER A 162 22.29 14.50 4.44
N VAL A 163 21.91 15.01 3.28
CA VAL A 163 22.04 14.33 1.99
C VAL A 163 22.87 15.17 1.02
N ASP A 164 23.61 14.51 0.15
CA ASP A 164 24.47 15.15 -0.83
C ASP A 164 23.67 16.05 -1.79
N VAL A 165 24.32 17.10 -2.28
CA VAL A 165 23.80 17.91 -3.38
C VAL A 165 24.02 17.16 -4.69
N ARG A 166 22.95 16.64 -5.28
CA ARG A 166 22.94 15.96 -6.57
C ARG A 166 21.70 16.32 -7.36
N GLY A 167 21.67 16.03 -8.64
CA GLY A 167 20.45 16.21 -9.45
C GLY A 167 19.32 15.31 -8.94
N GLU A 168 18.11 15.86 -8.94
CA GLU A 168 16.92 15.11 -8.56
C GLU A 168 16.58 14.05 -9.62
N CYS A 169 15.83 13.04 -9.23
CA CYS A 169 15.39 11.93 -10.06
C CYS A 169 13.88 12.01 -10.31
N ALA A 170 13.43 11.50 -11.45
CA ALA A 170 12.03 11.36 -11.77
C ALA A 170 11.74 10.04 -12.48
N LEU A 171 10.53 9.53 -12.33
CA LEU A 171 10.02 8.46 -13.18
C LEU A 171 9.95 8.97 -14.61
N SER A 172 10.45 8.20 -15.58
CA SER A 172 10.40 8.55 -17.00
C SER A 172 8.97 8.62 -17.55
N ARG A 173 8.03 7.93 -16.88
CA ARG A 173 6.59 7.98 -17.13
C ARG A 173 5.86 7.98 -15.80
N PRO A 174 4.70 8.67 -15.67
CA PRO A 174 3.84 8.55 -14.50
C PRO A 174 3.50 7.08 -14.21
N LEU A 175 3.38 6.74 -12.93
CA LEU A 175 2.89 5.41 -12.55
C LEU A 175 1.45 5.25 -13.02
N ASP A 176 1.20 4.21 -13.81
CA ASP A 176 -0.17 3.79 -14.11
C ASP A 176 -0.78 3.19 -12.83
N LEU A 177 -1.80 3.84 -12.30
CA LEU A 177 -2.50 3.39 -11.10
C LEU A 177 -3.47 2.25 -11.39
N ALA A 178 -3.78 1.97 -12.67
CA ALA A 178 -4.60 0.85 -13.15
C ALA A 178 -5.95 0.70 -12.40
N LEU A 179 -6.62 1.84 -12.13
CA LEU A 179 -7.79 1.87 -11.24
C LEU A 179 -9.07 1.28 -11.85
N ASP A 180 -9.15 1.10 -13.16
CA ASP A 180 -10.38 0.68 -13.85
C ASP A 180 -10.30 -0.76 -14.42
N GLN A 181 -9.13 -1.42 -14.32
CA GLN A 181 -9.00 -2.79 -14.79
C GLN A 181 -9.71 -3.80 -13.86
N PRO A 182 -10.26 -4.90 -14.41
CA PRO A 182 -10.75 -6.01 -13.60
C PRO A 182 -9.65 -6.62 -12.74
N ILE A 183 -10.02 -7.12 -11.56
CA ILE A 183 -9.11 -7.79 -10.62
C ILE A 183 -9.09 -9.28 -10.95
N ARG A 184 -7.91 -9.80 -11.25
CA ARG A 184 -7.72 -11.22 -11.58
C ARG A 184 -7.65 -12.05 -10.31
N VAL A 185 -8.35 -13.19 -10.34
CA VAL A 185 -8.46 -14.10 -9.20
C VAL A 185 -8.27 -15.56 -9.66
N VAL A 186 -7.70 -16.35 -8.77
CA VAL A 186 -7.76 -17.83 -8.88
C VAL A 186 -8.92 -18.29 -8.01
N LEU A 187 -9.84 -19.09 -8.57
CA LEU A 187 -10.98 -19.65 -7.84
C LEU A 187 -10.53 -20.64 -6.76
N GLY A 188 -11.21 -20.67 -5.64
CA GLY A 188 -10.92 -21.56 -4.52
C GLY A 188 -10.12 -20.89 -3.39
N PRO A 189 -9.72 -21.67 -2.35
CA PRO A 189 -9.78 -23.13 -2.28
C PRO A 189 -11.17 -23.72 -1.97
N GLN A 190 -12.15 -22.95 -1.50
CA GLN A 190 -13.49 -23.43 -1.19
C GLN A 190 -14.56 -22.91 -2.18
N ALA A 191 -14.23 -22.82 -3.48
CA ALA A 191 -15.23 -22.44 -4.50
C ALA A 191 -16.41 -23.43 -4.55
N ASP A 192 -16.20 -24.69 -4.21
CA ASP A 192 -17.20 -25.74 -4.10
C ASP A 192 -18.19 -25.59 -2.92
N TYR A 193 -17.96 -24.61 -2.03
CA TYR A 193 -18.93 -24.22 -1.00
C TYR A 193 -20.03 -23.28 -1.54
N PHE A 194 -19.90 -22.83 -2.78
CA PHE A 194 -20.84 -21.93 -3.43
C PHE A 194 -21.60 -22.65 -4.54
N THR A 195 -22.79 -22.19 -4.83
CA THR A 195 -23.54 -22.68 -6.00
C THR A 195 -22.87 -22.24 -7.29
N ASP A 196 -23.04 -22.99 -8.40
CA ASP A 196 -22.55 -22.58 -9.72
C ASP A 196 -23.07 -21.20 -10.12
N GLY A 197 -24.33 -20.90 -9.75
CA GLY A 197 -24.95 -19.59 -9.94
C GLY A 197 -24.21 -18.49 -9.18
N ALA A 198 -23.79 -18.74 -7.95
CA ALA A 198 -23.04 -17.78 -7.14
C ALA A 198 -21.65 -17.49 -7.73
N VAL A 199 -20.92 -18.51 -8.19
CA VAL A 199 -19.62 -18.33 -8.85
C VAL A 199 -19.78 -17.51 -10.14
N LYS A 200 -20.80 -17.80 -10.95
CA LYS A 200 -21.12 -17.00 -12.15
C LYS A 200 -21.48 -15.55 -11.80
N THR A 201 -22.31 -15.34 -10.77
CA THR A 201 -22.66 -14.00 -10.26
C THR A 201 -21.43 -13.25 -9.80
N PHE A 202 -20.52 -13.91 -9.05
CA PHE A 202 -19.27 -13.31 -8.56
C PHE A 202 -18.41 -12.75 -9.70
N LEU A 203 -18.27 -13.50 -10.80
CA LEU A 203 -17.44 -13.11 -11.95
C LEU A 203 -18.14 -12.13 -12.91
N ALA A 204 -19.48 -12.12 -12.94
CA ALA A 204 -20.25 -11.27 -13.87
C ALA A 204 -20.65 -9.92 -13.31
N SER A 205 -20.56 -9.72 -11.99
CA SER A 205 -21.08 -8.53 -11.32
C SER A 205 -19.99 -7.53 -10.95
N ASP A 206 -20.41 -6.26 -10.85
CA ASP A 206 -19.62 -5.21 -10.24
C ASP A 206 -19.92 -5.16 -8.74
N TYR A 207 -18.86 -5.04 -7.95
CA TYR A 207 -18.93 -4.85 -6.50
C TYR A 207 -18.38 -3.47 -6.15
N THR A 208 -18.98 -2.81 -5.16
CA THR A 208 -18.52 -1.50 -4.68
C THR A 208 -17.72 -1.65 -3.39
N VAL A 209 -16.57 -0.99 -3.30
CA VAL A 209 -15.78 -0.95 -2.07
C VAL A 209 -16.53 -0.15 -1.01
N SER A 210 -16.86 -0.80 0.09
CA SER A 210 -17.59 -0.22 1.21
C SER A 210 -16.78 0.86 1.95
N PRO A 211 -17.42 1.82 2.62
CA PRO A 211 -16.75 2.75 3.53
C PRO A 211 -16.00 2.08 4.71
N GLN A 212 -16.32 0.84 5.02
CA GLN A 212 -15.68 0.06 6.08
C GLN A 212 -14.40 -0.67 5.62
N ALA A 213 -13.89 -0.36 4.43
CA ALA A 213 -12.63 -0.90 3.93
C ALA A 213 -11.44 -0.35 4.74
N ASP A 214 -10.57 -1.24 5.18
CA ASP A 214 -9.34 -0.90 5.89
C ASP A 214 -8.19 -1.85 5.48
N ARG A 215 -7.04 -1.72 6.15
CA ARG A 215 -5.86 -2.57 5.88
C ARG A 215 -6.06 -4.05 6.22
N MET A 216 -7.11 -4.42 6.98
CA MET A 216 -7.46 -5.83 7.21
C MET A 216 -8.23 -6.45 6.06
N GLY A 217 -9.14 -5.68 5.45
CA GLY A 217 -9.94 -6.20 4.35
C GLY A 217 -10.90 -5.17 3.78
N TYR A 218 -11.16 -5.34 2.50
CA TYR A 218 -12.09 -4.53 1.74
C TYR A 218 -13.43 -5.25 1.68
N ARG A 219 -14.39 -4.78 2.49
CA ARG A 219 -15.78 -5.24 2.41
C ARG A 219 -16.40 -4.73 1.13
N LEU A 220 -17.08 -5.61 0.41
CA LEU A 220 -17.70 -5.29 -0.87
C LEU A 220 -19.21 -5.31 -0.75
N GLU A 221 -19.86 -4.36 -1.40
CA GLU A 221 -21.31 -4.25 -1.55
C GLU A 221 -21.68 -4.63 -2.98
N GLY A 222 -22.71 -5.47 -3.13
CA GLY A 222 -23.16 -5.97 -4.43
C GLY A 222 -24.08 -7.18 -4.28
N PRO A 223 -24.25 -7.99 -5.32
CA PRO A 223 -25.06 -9.19 -5.25
C PRO A 223 -24.54 -10.18 -4.20
N ALA A 224 -25.44 -10.69 -3.36
CA ALA A 224 -25.09 -11.72 -2.39
C ALA A 224 -24.83 -13.07 -3.09
N LEU A 225 -23.85 -13.79 -2.60
CA LEU A 225 -23.39 -15.08 -3.12
C LEU A 225 -24.00 -16.22 -2.30
N ALA A 226 -24.75 -17.10 -2.94
CA ALA A 226 -25.42 -18.21 -2.28
C ALA A 226 -24.42 -19.34 -1.97
N HIS A 227 -24.42 -19.79 -0.70
CA HIS A 227 -23.65 -20.96 -0.26
C HIS A 227 -24.41 -22.27 -0.61
N ALA A 228 -23.64 -23.29 -1.02
CA ALA A 228 -24.17 -24.64 -1.25
C ALA A 228 -23.98 -25.58 -0.06
N LYS A 229 -22.93 -25.34 0.75
CA LYS A 229 -22.52 -26.23 1.86
C LYS A 229 -22.49 -25.51 3.24
N GLY A 230 -23.15 -24.35 3.36
CA GLY A 230 -23.06 -23.47 4.51
C GLY A 230 -21.94 -22.43 4.40
N TYR A 231 -21.93 -21.50 5.35
CA TYR A 231 -21.02 -20.33 5.34
C TYR A 231 -19.88 -20.44 6.38
N ASP A 232 -19.78 -21.54 7.09
CA ASP A 232 -18.73 -21.82 8.06
C ASP A 232 -17.88 -23.00 7.61
N ILE A 233 -16.58 -22.88 7.79
CA ILE A 233 -15.60 -23.96 7.60
C ILE A 233 -14.77 -24.15 8.89
N VAL A 234 -14.11 -25.27 9.03
CA VAL A 234 -13.03 -25.40 10.01
C VAL A 234 -12.00 -24.32 9.71
N SER A 235 -11.57 -23.58 10.76
CA SER A 235 -10.61 -22.49 10.59
C SER A 235 -9.38 -22.95 9.80
N ASP A 236 -9.09 -22.22 8.73
CA ASP A 236 -8.04 -22.52 7.77
C ASP A 236 -7.13 -21.30 7.56
N GLY A 237 -5.90 -21.54 7.09
CA GLY A 237 -4.94 -20.49 6.80
C GLY A 237 -5.45 -19.47 5.78
N ILE A 238 -5.07 -18.22 5.98
CA ILE A 238 -5.45 -17.10 5.10
C ILE A 238 -4.19 -16.49 4.50
N VAL A 239 -4.29 -16.11 3.25
CA VAL A 239 -3.27 -15.31 2.55
C VAL A 239 -3.85 -13.96 2.13
N THR A 240 -3.01 -12.95 1.97
CA THR A 240 -3.42 -11.65 1.42
C THR A 240 -4.06 -11.87 0.04
N GLY A 241 -5.22 -11.25 -0.18
CA GLY A 241 -6.01 -11.44 -1.39
C GLY A 241 -7.08 -12.53 -1.30
N SER A 242 -7.12 -13.36 -0.24
CA SER A 242 -8.23 -14.29 -0.01
C SER A 242 -9.57 -13.54 0.00
N ILE A 243 -10.56 -14.03 -0.73
CA ILE A 243 -11.91 -13.45 -0.79
C ILE A 243 -12.84 -14.32 0.01
N GLN A 244 -13.10 -13.94 1.25
CA GLN A 244 -14.02 -14.62 2.15
C GLN A 244 -15.45 -14.17 1.93
N VAL A 245 -16.39 -15.10 2.06
CA VAL A 245 -17.84 -14.81 1.98
C VAL A 245 -18.52 -15.33 3.24
N PRO A 246 -18.79 -14.44 4.23
CA PRO A 246 -19.54 -14.81 5.43
C PRO A 246 -21.03 -15.05 5.11
N GLY A 247 -21.82 -15.39 6.15
CA GLY A 247 -23.24 -15.71 6.01
C GLY A 247 -24.11 -14.62 5.36
N SER A 248 -23.64 -13.37 5.32
CA SER A 248 -24.31 -12.29 4.57
C SER A 248 -24.27 -12.48 3.05
N GLY A 249 -23.41 -13.36 2.54
CA GLY A 249 -23.16 -13.55 1.12
C GLY A 249 -22.31 -12.44 0.47
N LEU A 250 -21.85 -11.44 1.23
CA LEU A 250 -21.07 -10.32 0.68
C LEU A 250 -19.55 -10.61 0.76
N PRO A 251 -18.81 -10.45 -0.35
CA PRO A 251 -17.39 -10.75 -0.37
C PRO A 251 -16.55 -9.77 0.46
N ILE A 252 -15.48 -10.27 1.05
CA ILE A 252 -14.46 -9.49 1.76
C ILE A 252 -13.09 -9.87 1.18
N VAL A 253 -12.42 -8.94 0.50
CA VAL A 253 -11.04 -9.14 0.05
C VAL A 253 -10.10 -8.86 1.21
N LEU A 254 -9.40 -9.88 1.70
CA LEU A 254 -8.49 -9.75 2.83
C LEU A 254 -7.17 -9.08 2.39
N MET A 255 -6.77 -8.04 3.12
CA MET A 255 -5.62 -7.20 2.80
C MET A 255 -4.45 -7.47 3.77
N VAL A 256 -3.43 -6.65 3.74
CA VAL A 256 -2.11 -6.89 4.35
C VAL A 256 -2.11 -7.09 5.88
N ASP A 257 -3.09 -6.55 6.60
CA ASP A 257 -3.22 -6.69 8.07
C ASP A 257 -4.30 -7.73 8.47
N HIS A 258 -4.70 -8.61 7.53
CA HIS A 258 -5.70 -9.66 7.77
C HIS A 258 -5.31 -10.60 8.92
N GLN A 259 -6.31 -11.25 9.52
CA GLN A 259 -6.09 -12.35 10.46
C GLN A 259 -5.40 -13.53 9.75
N THR A 260 -4.62 -14.32 10.49
CA THR A 260 -3.83 -15.42 9.91
C THR A 260 -4.64 -16.69 9.66
N ILE A 261 -5.76 -16.85 10.36
CA ILE A 261 -6.72 -17.95 10.20
C ILE A 261 -8.15 -17.39 10.12
N GLY A 262 -9.06 -18.13 9.49
CA GLY A 262 -10.47 -17.75 9.38
C GLY A 262 -11.38 -18.91 9.05
N GLY A 263 -12.63 -18.79 9.50
CA GLY A 263 -13.66 -19.83 9.42
C GLY A 263 -14.72 -19.58 8.33
N TYR A 264 -14.50 -18.66 7.40
CA TYR A 264 -15.40 -18.46 6.26
C TYR A 264 -14.85 -19.04 4.98
N PRO A 265 -15.69 -19.63 4.10
CA PRO A 265 -15.23 -20.17 2.83
C PRO A 265 -14.67 -19.05 1.93
N LYS A 266 -13.57 -19.37 1.27
CA LYS A 266 -12.88 -18.50 0.32
C LYS A 266 -13.31 -18.88 -1.10
N ILE A 267 -14.08 -18.00 -1.78
CA ILE A 267 -14.55 -18.24 -3.15
C ILE A 267 -13.41 -18.12 -4.16
N ALA A 268 -12.46 -17.23 -3.91
CA ALA A 268 -11.31 -16.96 -4.77
C ALA A 268 -10.16 -16.34 -3.98
N THR A 269 -9.01 -16.19 -4.64
CA THR A 269 -7.87 -15.42 -4.14
C THR A 269 -7.39 -14.47 -5.23
N VAL A 270 -7.24 -13.18 -4.92
CA VAL A 270 -6.64 -12.18 -5.82
C VAL A 270 -5.19 -12.55 -6.12
N ILE A 271 -4.79 -12.52 -7.38
CA ILE A 271 -3.40 -12.82 -7.75
C ILE A 271 -2.44 -11.76 -7.21
N SER A 272 -1.21 -12.14 -6.92
CA SER A 272 -0.21 -11.25 -6.29
C SER A 272 0.06 -9.98 -7.11
N ALA A 273 -0.08 -10.04 -8.44
CA ALA A 273 0.07 -8.91 -9.34
C ALA A 273 -1.02 -7.84 -9.13
N ASP A 274 -2.21 -8.22 -8.67
CA ASP A 274 -3.35 -7.31 -8.56
C ASP A 274 -3.59 -6.79 -7.13
N ILE A 275 -2.88 -7.33 -6.12
CA ILE A 275 -2.95 -6.81 -4.74
C ILE A 275 -2.69 -5.29 -4.68
N PRO A 276 -1.67 -4.73 -5.35
CA PRO A 276 -1.46 -3.28 -5.38
C PRO A 276 -2.64 -2.51 -6.00
N VAL A 277 -3.31 -3.09 -7.00
CA VAL A 277 -4.47 -2.47 -7.64
C VAL A 277 -5.64 -2.40 -6.67
N VAL A 278 -5.93 -3.51 -5.96
CA VAL A 278 -6.94 -3.51 -4.89
C VAL A 278 -6.56 -2.52 -3.81
N GLY A 279 -5.31 -2.53 -3.34
CA GLY A 279 -4.80 -1.66 -2.29
C GLY A 279 -4.94 -0.16 -2.57
N ARG A 280 -5.01 0.24 -3.86
CA ARG A 280 -5.25 1.62 -4.29
C ARG A 280 -6.73 2.00 -4.40
N ARG A 281 -7.66 1.03 -4.42
CA ARG A 281 -9.09 1.30 -4.59
C ARG A 281 -9.65 2.08 -3.40
N ARG A 282 -10.38 3.12 -3.71
CA ARG A 282 -11.10 3.95 -2.72
C ARG A 282 -12.49 3.40 -2.46
N SER A 283 -13.02 3.67 -1.26
CA SER A 283 -14.45 3.47 -0.99
C SER A 283 -15.32 4.16 -2.06
N GLY A 284 -16.39 3.50 -2.45
CA GLY A 284 -17.31 3.92 -3.52
C GLY A 284 -16.85 3.54 -4.94
N ARG A 285 -15.63 3.01 -5.13
CA ARG A 285 -15.17 2.53 -6.44
C ARG A 285 -15.59 1.09 -6.67
N GLN A 286 -15.87 0.80 -7.93
CA GLN A 286 -16.26 -0.55 -8.35
C GLN A 286 -15.04 -1.47 -8.53
N ILE A 287 -15.26 -2.75 -8.25
CA ILE A 287 -14.34 -3.85 -8.52
C ILE A 287 -15.12 -4.93 -9.26
N ARG A 288 -14.57 -5.41 -10.36
CA ARG A 288 -15.01 -6.60 -11.08
C ARG A 288 -13.92 -7.65 -11.03
N PHE A 289 -14.31 -8.92 -10.92
CA PHE A 289 -13.37 -10.02 -10.87
C PHE A 289 -13.35 -10.80 -12.19
N VAL A 290 -12.17 -11.31 -12.56
CA VAL A 290 -11.99 -12.21 -13.69
C VAL A 290 -11.15 -13.41 -13.24
N ALA A 291 -11.59 -14.62 -13.57
CA ALA A 291 -10.87 -15.82 -13.21
C ALA A 291 -9.69 -16.05 -14.16
N VAL A 292 -8.56 -16.44 -13.58
CA VAL A 292 -7.35 -16.91 -14.27
C VAL A 292 -6.91 -18.23 -13.63
N ASP A 293 -6.10 -19.00 -14.32
CA ASP A 293 -5.49 -20.20 -13.74
C ASP A 293 -4.16 -19.87 -13.01
N MET A 294 -3.59 -20.86 -12.32
CA MET A 294 -2.34 -20.68 -11.57
C MET A 294 -1.14 -20.37 -12.47
N PRO A 295 -0.94 -21.05 -13.63
CA PRO A 295 0.14 -20.71 -14.56
C PRO A 295 0.07 -19.26 -15.05
N GLU A 296 -1.11 -18.79 -15.41
CA GLU A 296 -1.34 -17.40 -15.84
C GLU A 296 -1.07 -16.41 -14.69
N ALA A 297 -1.54 -16.70 -13.49
CA ALA A 297 -1.29 -15.86 -12.31
C ALA A 297 0.21 -15.73 -12.02
N GLU A 298 0.98 -16.81 -12.17
CA GLU A 298 2.42 -16.77 -11.97
C GLU A 298 3.16 -16.01 -13.09
N LEU A 299 2.73 -16.17 -14.35
CA LEU A 299 3.27 -15.39 -15.47
C LEU A 299 3.07 -13.90 -15.24
N LEU A 300 1.85 -13.48 -14.89
CA LEU A 300 1.52 -12.07 -14.61
C LEU A 300 2.32 -11.49 -13.44
N ARG A 301 2.61 -12.27 -12.41
CA ARG A 301 3.50 -11.87 -11.32
C ARG A 301 4.93 -11.61 -11.81
N LYS A 302 5.45 -12.46 -12.68
CA LYS A 302 6.80 -12.29 -13.26
C LYS A 302 6.86 -11.07 -14.19
N GLU A 303 5.83 -10.86 -15.00
CA GLU A 303 5.71 -9.69 -15.88
C GLU A 303 5.65 -8.38 -15.08
N GLN A 304 4.88 -8.35 -13.98
CA GLN A 304 4.81 -7.18 -13.11
C GLN A 304 6.19 -6.87 -12.48
N GLU A 305 6.92 -7.89 -12.03
CA GLU A 305 8.25 -7.70 -11.45
C GLU A 305 9.26 -7.20 -12.50
N ALA A 306 9.19 -7.74 -13.73
CA ALA A 306 10.01 -7.26 -14.85
C ALA A 306 9.67 -5.80 -15.23
N ALA A 307 8.38 -5.44 -15.28
CA ALA A 307 7.93 -4.08 -15.56
C ALA A 307 8.39 -3.10 -14.48
N LEU A 308 8.33 -3.50 -13.21
CA LEU A 308 8.83 -2.69 -12.09
C LEU A 308 10.35 -2.49 -12.18
N SER A 309 11.11 -3.55 -12.44
CA SER A 309 12.56 -3.49 -12.63
C SER A 309 12.94 -2.57 -13.81
N ALA A 310 12.21 -2.66 -14.92
CA ALA A 310 12.38 -1.78 -16.06
C ALA A 310 12.03 -0.32 -15.74
N SER A 311 11.01 -0.06 -14.89
CA SER A 311 10.67 1.28 -14.45
C SER A 311 11.76 1.90 -13.57
N VAL A 312 12.35 1.10 -12.67
CA VAL A 312 13.48 1.54 -11.84
C VAL A 312 14.71 1.85 -12.70
N SER A 313 15.06 1.00 -13.68
CA SER A 313 16.23 1.23 -14.55
C SER A 313 16.06 2.43 -15.49
N ARG A 314 14.84 2.89 -15.71
CA ARG A 314 14.49 4.05 -16.54
C ARG A 314 14.25 5.33 -15.75
N ILE A 315 14.63 5.37 -14.47
CA ILE A 315 14.63 6.61 -13.70
C ILE A 315 15.60 7.60 -14.37
N VAL A 316 15.13 8.81 -14.61
CA VAL A 316 15.88 9.87 -15.31
C VAL A 316 16.24 11.00 -14.35
N ARG A 317 17.20 11.86 -14.72
CA ARG A 317 17.40 13.12 -14.03
C ARG A 317 16.17 14.01 -14.25
N ALA A 318 15.64 14.54 -13.15
CA ALA A 318 14.54 15.47 -13.22
C ALA A 318 15.02 16.80 -13.83
N GLY A 319 14.30 17.29 -14.84
CA GLY A 319 14.50 18.67 -15.34
C GLY A 319 14.20 19.71 -14.25
N PRO A 320 14.50 20.99 -14.47
CA PRO A 320 14.08 22.06 -13.56
C PRO A 320 12.59 21.94 -13.25
N SER A 321 12.20 22.16 -12.00
CA SER A 321 10.78 22.34 -11.66
C SER A 321 10.36 23.70 -12.19
N GLU A 322 9.45 23.71 -13.15
CA GLU A 322 8.77 24.94 -13.58
C GLU A 322 7.95 25.54 -12.43
#